data_c266ffa031c895124a56414a63365e4e
#
_entry.id   c266ffa031c895124a56414a63365e4e
#
_cell.length_a   1.000
_cell.length_b   1.000
_cell.length_c   1.000
_cell.angle_alpha   90.00
_cell.angle_beta   90.00
_cell.angle_gamma   90.00
#
_symmetry.space_group_name_H-M   'P 1'
#
loop_
_entity.id
_entity.type
_entity.pdbx_description
1 polymer ?
#
loop_
_entity_poly.entity_id
_entity_poly.type
_entity_poly.pdbx_seq_one_letter_code
_entity_poly.pdbx_strand_id
1 'polypeptide(L)'
;RDLRMSRGLGDVYKRQDYGKVAEIRYGKLQALDKEIEDTQEKLRGMQGDKAMIKEEVDAEDIADVVSRWTGIPVSKMMQSEKDKLLHLEDELHQRVIGQDEAIEAVADAVRRSRAGLQDPKRPIGSFIFLGTTGVGKTELAKALAEFLFDDESMMTRIDMSEYQEKHSVSRLVGAPPGYVGYDEGGQLTEAIRRKPYSVVLFDEIEKAHPDVFNILLQVLDDGRLTDNKGRVVNFKNTIIIMTSNMGSSYIQSQMEKLSGSNKEELIEETKKEVMNMLKKTIRPEFLNRIDETIMFLPLTETEIRQIVLLQIKGVQKMLAENGVELEMTDAALSFLSQVGYDPEFGARPVKRAIQRYLLNDLSKKLLSQEVDRSKAIIVDSNGDGLVFRN
;
A
#
# COMPACT_ATOMS: atom_id res chain seq x y z
N ARG A 1 -31.01 12.59 -33.10
CA ARG A 1 -32.40 12.07 -33.17
C ARG A 1 -33.36 12.99 -32.41
N ASP A 2 -33.02 13.45 -31.22
CA ASP A 2 -33.86 14.32 -30.38
C ASP A 2 -34.19 15.69 -31.00
N LEU A 3 -33.28 16.26 -31.76
CA LEU A 3 -33.49 17.54 -32.45
C LEU A 3 -34.57 17.49 -33.55
N ARG A 4 -34.83 16.35 -34.19
CA ARG A 4 -35.90 16.20 -35.18
C ARG A 4 -37.28 16.00 -34.54
N MET A 5 -37.36 15.27 -33.44
CA MET A 5 -38.59 15.10 -32.67
C MET A 5 -39.01 16.41 -31.99
N SER A 6 -38.04 17.14 -31.42
CA SER A 6 -38.26 18.46 -30.84
C SER A 6 -38.81 19.48 -31.84
N ARG A 7 -38.38 19.46 -33.10
CA ARG A 7 -38.90 20.32 -34.16
C ARG A 7 -40.33 19.95 -34.52
N GLY A 8 -40.67 18.66 -34.64
CA GLY A 8 -42.02 18.19 -34.92
C GLY A 8 -43.03 18.61 -33.86
N LEU A 9 -42.69 18.44 -32.58
CA LEU A 9 -43.54 18.91 -31.48
C LEU A 9 -43.68 20.43 -31.44
N GLY A 10 -42.61 21.17 -31.66
CA GLY A 10 -42.62 22.63 -31.72
C GLY A 10 -43.49 23.20 -32.83
N ASP A 11 -43.50 22.54 -33.99
CA ASP A 11 -44.36 22.96 -35.14
C ASP A 11 -45.82 22.67 -34.89
N VAL A 12 -46.17 21.54 -34.27
CA VAL A 12 -47.54 21.19 -33.87
C VAL A 12 -48.05 22.11 -32.75
N TYR A 13 -47.17 22.46 -31.79
CA TYR A 13 -47.48 23.42 -30.72
C TYR A 13 -47.75 24.81 -31.27
N LYS A 14 -47.00 25.27 -32.28
CA LYS A 14 -47.23 26.57 -32.98
C LYS A 14 -48.52 26.62 -33.72
N ARG A 15 -49.06 25.48 -34.19
CA ARG A 15 -50.37 25.36 -34.86
C ARG A 15 -51.55 25.26 -33.92
N GLN A 16 -51.33 25.28 -32.60
CA GLN A 16 -52.36 25.14 -31.55
C GLN A 16 -53.20 23.84 -31.61
N ASP A 17 -52.64 22.78 -32.21
CA ASP A 17 -53.29 21.47 -32.30
C ASP A 17 -52.95 20.62 -31.08
N TYR A 18 -53.57 20.98 -29.97
CA TYR A 18 -53.33 20.32 -28.67
C TYR A 18 -53.71 18.82 -28.66
N GLY A 19 -54.65 18.40 -29.51
CA GLY A 19 -55.03 17.00 -29.66
C GLY A 19 -53.87 16.13 -30.18
N LYS A 20 -53.18 16.62 -31.24
CA LYS A 20 -52.01 15.96 -31.78
C LYS A 20 -50.82 16.00 -30.81
N VAL A 21 -50.65 17.07 -30.03
CA VAL A 21 -49.62 17.14 -29.01
C VAL A 21 -49.84 16.08 -27.96
N ALA A 22 -51.07 15.88 -27.49
CA ALA A 22 -51.44 14.88 -26.51
C ALA A 22 -51.24 13.44 -27.06
N GLU A 23 -51.65 13.17 -28.31
CA GLU A 23 -51.46 11.88 -28.99
C GLU A 23 -49.95 11.50 -29.09
N ILE A 24 -49.11 12.46 -29.46
CA ILE A 24 -47.68 12.23 -29.58
C ILE A 24 -47.03 12.04 -28.20
N ARG A 25 -47.35 12.89 -27.23
CA ARG A 25 -46.71 12.89 -25.93
C ARG A 25 -47.12 11.71 -25.03
N TYR A 26 -48.39 11.38 -25.01
CA TYR A 26 -48.95 10.33 -24.12
C TYR A 26 -49.19 8.99 -24.82
N GLY A 27 -49.20 8.96 -26.15
CA GLY A 27 -49.35 7.72 -26.92
C GLY A 27 -48.04 7.28 -27.57
N LYS A 28 -47.62 8.03 -28.60
CA LYS A 28 -46.49 7.57 -29.44
C LYS A 28 -45.16 7.59 -28.74
N LEU A 29 -44.86 8.58 -27.89
CA LEU A 29 -43.57 8.62 -27.15
C LEU A 29 -43.49 7.48 -26.14
N GLN A 30 -44.55 7.25 -25.36
CA GLN A 30 -44.56 6.16 -24.38
C GLN A 30 -44.46 4.77 -25.04
N ALA A 31 -45.11 4.59 -26.19
CA ALA A 31 -45.00 3.33 -26.94
C ALA A 31 -43.58 3.08 -27.47
N LEU A 32 -42.94 4.15 -27.99
CA LEU A 32 -41.56 4.07 -28.49
C LEU A 32 -40.54 3.87 -27.38
N ASP A 33 -40.75 4.52 -26.23
CA ASP A 33 -39.87 4.33 -25.07
C ASP A 33 -39.91 2.88 -24.60
N LYS A 34 -41.12 2.28 -24.53
CA LYS A 34 -41.29 0.88 -24.18
C LYS A 34 -40.69 -0.08 -25.19
N GLU A 35 -40.80 0.23 -26.49
CA GLU A 35 -40.17 -0.58 -27.57
C GLU A 35 -38.66 -0.50 -27.53
N ILE A 36 -38.09 0.65 -27.13
CA ILE A 36 -36.65 0.82 -26.88
C ILE A 36 -36.20 -0.02 -25.70
N GLU A 37 -36.92 0.02 -24.56
CA GLU A 37 -36.59 -0.81 -23.37
C GLU A 37 -36.65 -2.30 -23.69
N ASP A 38 -37.75 -2.77 -24.35
CA ASP A 38 -37.91 -4.17 -24.73
C ASP A 38 -36.82 -4.63 -25.72
N THR A 39 -36.36 -3.74 -26.60
CA THR A 39 -35.31 -4.06 -27.57
C THR A 39 -33.93 -4.08 -26.93
N GLN A 40 -33.66 -3.17 -25.98
CA GLN A 40 -32.43 -3.17 -25.19
C GLN A 40 -32.31 -4.41 -24.32
N GLU A 41 -33.43 -4.85 -23.71
CA GLU A 41 -33.45 -6.05 -22.90
C GLU A 41 -33.21 -7.33 -23.73
N LYS A 42 -33.77 -7.39 -24.92
CA LYS A 42 -33.48 -8.47 -25.89
C LYS A 42 -32.02 -8.47 -26.33
N LEU A 43 -31.42 -7.29 -26.60
CA LEU A 43 -30.04 -7.15 -26.98
C LEU A 43 -29.09 -7.62 -25.85
N ARG A 44 -29.37 -7.22 -24.60
CA ARG A 44 -28.63 -7.70 -23.42
C ARG A 44 -28.71 -9.22 -23.26
N GLY A 45 -29.92 -9.80 -23.48
CA GLY A 45 -30.10 -11.25 -23.43
C GLY A 45 -29.36 -12.01 -24.54
N MET A 46 -29.17 -11.41 -25.70
CA MET A 46 -28.43 -12.00 -26.83
C MET A 46 -26.91 -11.85 -26.73
N GLN A 47 -26.43 -10.79 -26.11
CA GLN A 47 -24.99 -10.51 -25.97
C GLN A 47 -24.33 -11.33 -24.86
N GLY A 48 -25.06 -11.72 -23.79
CA GLY A 48 -24.52 -12.45 -22.64
C GLY A 48 -23.24 -11.78 -22.06
N ASP A 49 -22.53 -12.49 -21.18
CA ASP A 49 -21.29 -12.00 -20.55
C ASP A 49 -20.08 -11.82 -21.49
N LYS A 50 -20.25 -12.03 -22.82
CA LYS A 50 -19.17 -11.98 -23.82
C LYS A 50 -19.43 -10.96 -24.94
N ALA A 51 -20.00 -9.82 -24.62
CA ALA A 51 -20.09 -8.75 -25.62
C ALA A 51 -18.69 -8.29 -26.04
N MET A 52 -18.32 -8.54 -27.29
CA MET A 52 -17.00 -8.14 -27.85
C MET A 52 -16.84 -6.63 -27.98
N ILE A 53 -17.91 -5.88 -28.04
CA ILE A 53 -17.92 -4.41 -28.18
C ILE A 53 -19.01 -3.87 -27.26
N LYS A 54 -18.65 -3.01 -26.33
CA LYS A 54 -19.61 -2.22 -25.55
C LYS A 54 -20.17 -1.11 -26.43
N GLU A 55 -21.48 -0.97 -26.49
CA GLU A 55 -22.15 0.07 -27.29
C GLU A 55 -22.28 1.40 -26.52
N GLU A 56 -22.17 1.37 -25.21
CA GLU A 56 -22.23 2.55 -24.33
C GLU A 56 -20.92 2.70 -23.58
N VAL A 57 -20.44 3.94 -23.46
CA VAL A 57 -19.28 4.29 -22.63
C VAL A 57 -19.82 4.60 -21.24
N ASP A 58 -19.46 3.76 -20.27
CA ASP A 58 -19.82 3.97 -18.89
C ASP A 58 -18.70 4.70 -18.10
N ALA A 59 -18.96 4.97 -16.84
CA ALA A 59 -18.00 5.64 -15.98
C ALA A 59 -16.75 4.79 -15.73
N GLU A 60 -16.86 3.46 -15.82
CA GLU A 60 -15.75 2.50 -15.68
C GLU A 60 -14.80 2.60 -16.88
N ASP A 61 -15.32 2.68 -18.09
CA ASP A 61 -14.51 2.82 -19.31
C ASP A 61 -13.71 4.14 -19.30
N ILE A 62 -14.31 5.22 -18.80
CA ILE A 62 -13.62 6.51 -18.63
C ILE A 62 -12.57 6.40 -17.55
N ALA A 63 -12.88 5.74 -16.43
CA ALA A 63 -11.96 5.51 -15.33
C ALA A 63 -10.72 4.71 -15.78
N ASP A 64 -10.90 3.67 -16.60
CA ASP A 64 -9.82 2.86 -17.16
C ASP A 64 -8.90 3.67 -18.09
N VAL A 65 -9.47 4.50 -18.95
CA VAL A 65 -8.67 5.40 -19.82
C VAL A 65 -7.88 6.40 -19.00
N VAL A 66 -8.50 7.02 -18.00
CA VAL A 66 -7.85 7.96 -17.08
C VAL A 66 -6.74 7.26 -16.29
N SER A 67 -6.99 6.02 -15.80
CA SER A 67 -5.99 5.20 -15.11
C SER A 67 -4.75 4.96 -15.96
N ARG A 68 -4.94 4.60 -17.24
CA ARG A 68 -3.82 4.36 -18.17
C ARG A 68 -3.02 5.62 -18.47
N TRP A 69 -3.67 6.78 -18.54
CA TRP A 69 -2.99 8.05 -18.85
C TRP A 69 -2.27 8.66 -17.66
N THR A 70 -2.87 8.54 -16.48
CA THR A 70 -2.37 9.20 -15.26
C THR A 70 -1.55 8.28 -14.37
N GLY A 71 -1.63 6.94 -14.59
CA GLY A 71 -1.07 5.94 -13.68
C GLY A 71 -1.83 5.84 -12.35
N ILE A 72 -3.05 6.43 -12.27
CA ILE A 72 -3.89 6.42 -11.08
C ILE A 72 -4.96 5.34 -11.26
N PRO A 73 -5.09 4.35 -10.38
CA PRO A 73 -6.09 3.27 -10.48
C PRO A 73 -7.51 3.78 -10.16
N VAL A 74 -8.10 4.53 -11.10
CA VAL A 74 -9.43 5.16 -10.92
C VAL A 74 -10.55 4.12 -10.94
N SER A 75 -10.38 3.00 -11.64
CA SER A 75 -11.37 1.92 -11.75
C SER A 75 -11.67 1.23 -10.42
N LYS A 76 -10.67 1.06 -9.54
CA LYS A 76 -10.91 0.57 -8.17
C LYS A 76 -11.60 1.58 -7.26
N MET A 77 -11.59 2.86 -7.61
CA MET A 77 -12.19 3.91 -6.80
C MET A 77 -13.73 3.95 -6.86
N MET A 78 -14.39 3.29 -7.80
CA MET A 78 -15.80 3.57 -8.06
C MET A 78 -16.83 2.67 -7.40
N GLN A 79 -16.58 1.43 -7.03
CA GLN A 79 -17.67 0.56 -6.60
C GLN A 79 -17.55 -0.15 -5.25
N SER A 80 -16.38 -0.39 -4.74
CA SER A 80 -16.22 -1.09 -3.46
C SER A 80 -15.34 -0.37 -2.47
N GLU A 81 -14.99 0.88 -2.73
CA GLU A 81 -14.06 1.63 -1.89
C GLU A 81 -14.53 1.75 -0.44
N LYS A 82 -15.82 2.03 -0.23
CA LYS A 82 -16.33 2.15 1.13
C LYS A 82 -16.20 0.83 1.90
N ASP A 83 -16.58 -0.26 1.25
CA ASP A 83 -16.52 -1.58 1.88
C ASP A 83 -15.06 -2.04 2.06
N LYS A 84 -14.20 -1.80 1.08
CA LYS A 84 -12.76 -2.10 1.20
C LYS A 84 -12.09 -1.28 2.31
N LEU A 85 -12.41 0.01 2.43
CA LEU A 85 -11.86 0.86 3.48
C LEU A 85 -12.36 0.47 4.88
N LEU A 86 -13.56 -0.12 4.99
CA LEU A 86 -14.07 -0.66 6.25
C LEU A 86 -13.33 -1.94 6.67
N HIS A 87 -12.79 -2.71 5.70
CA HIS A 87 -12.03 -3.94 5.93
C HIS A 87 -10.52 -3.75 5.68
N LEU A 88 -10.03 -2.51 5.73
CA LEU A 88 -8.62 -2.20 5.44
C LEU A 88 -7.66 -2.91 6.40
N GLU A 89 -8.01 -3.02 7.68
CA GLU A 89 -7.20 -3.75 8.66
C GLU A 89 -7.05 -5.23 8.28
N ASP A 90 -8.13 -5.89 7.91
CA ASP A 90 -8.11 -7.31 7.52
C ASP A 90 -7.21 -7.53 6.30
N GLU A 91 -7.26 -6.64 5.33
CA GLU A 91 -6.41 -6.69 4.14
C GLU A 91 -4.92 -6.44 4.47
N LEU A 92 -4.63 -5.49 5.35
CA LEU A 92 -3.25 -5.24 5.79
C LEU A 92 -2.69 -6.41 6.61
N HIS A 93 -3.54 -7.05 7.44
CA HIS A 93 -3.16 -8.25 8.20
C HIS A 93 -2.85 -9.47 7.33
N GLN A 94 -3.31 -9.53 6.08
CA GLN A 94 -2.90 -10.58 5.14
C GLN A 94 -1.40 -10.54 4.83
N ARG A 95 -0.75 -9.37 4.95
CA ARG A 95 0.68 -9.18 4.68
C ARG A 95 1.51 -8.88 5.92
N VAL A 96 0.93 -8.16 6.88
CA VAL A 96 1.60 -7.72 8.11
C VAL A 96 1.01 -8.47 9.29
N ILE A 97 1.83 -9.31 9.91
CA ILE A 97 1.44 -10.11 11.07
C ILE A 97 1.71 -9.32 12.35
N GLY A 98 0.72 -9.30 13.25
CA GLY A 98 0.77 -8.48 14.46
C GLY A 98 0.68 -6.99 14.16
N GLN A 99 1.19 -6.15 15.07
CA GLN A 99 1.25 -4.69 14.93
C GLN A 99 -0.13 -4.02 14.78
N ASP A 100 -1.12 -4.50 15.53
CA ASP A 100 -2.53 -4.09 15.43
C ASP A 100 -2.68 -2.57 15.58
N GLU A 101 -2.01 -1.96 16.58
CA GLU A 101 -2.01 -0.51 16.81
C GLU A 101 -1.54 0.28 15.58
N ALA A 102 -0.50 -0.22 14.88
CA ALA A 102 0.02 0.45 13.70
C ALA A 102 -0.95 0.36 12.50
N ILE A 103 -1.57 -0.79 12.35
CA ILE A 103 -2.53 -1.04 11.27
C ILE A 103 -3.79 -0.21 11.49
N GLU A 104 -4.33 -0.18 12.70
CA GLU A 104 -5.51 0.61 13.07
C GLU A 104 -5.28 2.11 12.85
N ALA A 105 -4.16 2.65 13.36
CA ALA A 105 -3.82 4.06 13.23
C ALA A 105 -3.70 4.51 11.77
N VAL A 106 -3.07 3.68 10.93
CA VAL A 106 -2.94 3.96 9.49
C VAL A 106 -4.29 3.85 8.79
N ALA A 107 -5.09 2.83 9.09
CA ALA A 107 -6.42 2.63 8.52
C ALA A 107 -7.35 3.80 8.85
N ASP A 108 -7.34 4.27 10.09
CA ASP A 108 -8.13 5.40 10.54
C ASP A 108 -7.74 6.71 9.85
N ALA A 109 -6.45 6.97 9.64
CA ALA A 109 -6.00 8.15 8.91
C ALA A 109 -6.48 8.11 7.44
N VAL A 110 -6.40 6.96 6.79
CA VAL A 110 -6.89 6.77 5.43
C VAL A 110 -8.40 6.98 5.38
N ARG A 111 -9.17 6.42 6.32
CA ARG A 111 -10.62 6.60 6.42
C ARG A 111 -10.99 8.08 6.64
N ARG A 112 -10.32 8.79 7.56
CA ARG A 112 -10.54 10.22 7.81
C ARG A 112 -10.31 11.03 6.55
N SER A 113 -9.24 10.77 5.83
CA SER A 113 -8.91 11.46 4.59
C SER A 113 -9.97 11.20 3.50
N ARG A 114 -10.37 9.95 3.31
CA ARG A 114 -11.38 9.57 2.31
C ARG A 114 -12.79 10.06 2.65
N ALA A 115 -13.08 10.21 3.92
CA ALA A 115 -14.33 10.81 4.39
C ALA A 115 -14.36 12.37 4.28
N GLY A 116 -13.25 12.99 3.84
CA GLY A 116 -13.15 14.45 3.77
C GLY A 116 -13.06 15.15 5.13
N LEU A 117 -12.71 14.43 6.18
CA LEU A 117 -12.62 14.95 7.56
C LEU A 117 -11.21 15.45 7.92
N GLN A 118 -10.29 15.47 6.95
CA GLN A 118 -8.92 15.94 7.12
C GLN A 118 -8.72 17.31 6.49
N ASP A 119 -7.71 18.06 6.96
CA ASP A 119 -7.32 19.33 6.32
C ASP A 119 -6.85 19.05 4.87
N PRO A 120 -7.54 19.63 3.86
CA PRO A 120 -7.23 19.41 2.45
C PRO A 120 -5.87 19.95 2.02
N LYS A 121 -5.16 20.67 2.89
CA LYS A 121 -3.81 21.17 2.63
C LYS A 121 -2.74 20.15 2.99
N ARG A 122 -2.99 19.19 3.87
CA ARG A 122 -2.01 18.24 4.40
C ARG A 122 -1.98 16.94 3.59
N PRO A 123 -0.90 16.13 3.69
CA PRO A 123 -0.86 14.75 3.19
C PRO A 123 -2.00 13.89 3.79
N ILE A 124 -2.34 12.76 3.16
CA ILE A 124 -3.37 11.81 3.64
C ILE A 124 -3.09 11.34 5.07
N GLY A 125 -1.81 11.17 5.42
CA GLY A 125 -1.37 10.83 6.76
C GLY A 125 0.13 10.97 6.88
N SER A 126 0.59 11.19 8.10
CA SER A 126 2.00 11.33 8.44
C SER A 126 2.31 10.55 9.72
N PHE A 127 3.23 9.59 9.64
CA PHE A 127 3.51 8.63 10.71
C PHE A 127 4.98 8.52 11.01
N ILE A 128 5.33 8.32 12.29
CA ILE A 128 6.65 7.85 12.71
C ILE A 128 6.49 6.43 13.27
N PHE A 129 7.17 5.46 12.66
CA PHE A 129 7.23 4.08 13.09
C PHE A 129 8.52 3.83 13.87
N LEU A 130 8.40 3.61 15.17
CA LEU A 130 9.49 3.30 16.10
C LEU A 130 9.57 1.79 16.33
N GLY A 131 10.76 1.24 16.54
CA GLY A 131 10.90 -0.17 16.90
C GLY A 131 12.14 -0.83 16.31
N THR A 132 12.37 -2.08 16.70
CA THR A 132 13.51 -2.88 16.26
C THR A 132 13.48 -3.18 14.77
N THR A 133 14.59 -3.64 14.23
CA THR A 133 14.67 -4.04 12.82
C THR A 133 13.86 -5.32 12.59
N GLY A 134 13.21 -5.45 11.43
CA GLY A 134 12.55 -6.69 11.02
C GLY A 134 11.18 -6.97 11.66
N VAL A 135 10.56 -5.97 12.28
CA VAL A 135 9.22 -6.08 12.91
C VAL A 135 8.05 -5.73 11.97
N GLY A 136 8.32 -5.38 10.71
CA GLY A 136 7.26 -5.12 9.73
C GLY A 136 7.07 -3.65 9.31
N LYS A 137 7.84 -2.67 9.83
CA LYS A 137 7.68 -1.23 9.49
C LYS A 137 7.64 -0.95 7.98
N THR A 138 8.61 -1.45 7.24
CA THR A 138 8.68 -1.28 5.78
C THR A 138 7.62 -2.11 5.05
N GLU A 139 7.26 -3.29 5.59
CA GLU A 139 6.24 -4.15 4.98
C GLU A 139 4.86 -3.53 5.07
N LEU A 140 4.52 -2.86 6.19
CA LEU A 140 3.27 -2.10 6.31
C LEU A 140 3.19 -0.98 5.26
N ALA A 141 4.29 -0.24 5.02
CA ALA A 141 4.32 0.78 3.99
C ALA A 141 4.08 0.21 2.58
N LYS A 142 4.62 -0.98 2.28
CA LYS A 142 4.41 -1.69 1.01
C LYS A 142 2.98 -2.20 0.87
N ALA A 143 2.45 -2.84 1.92
CA ALA A 143 1.08 -3.33 1.94
C ALA A 143 0.08 -2.18 1.71
N LEU A 144 0.34 -1.03 2.33
CA LEU A 144 -0.47 0.16 2.16
C LEU A 144 -0.41 0.72 0.72
N ALA A 145 0.78 0.73 0.10
CA ALA A 145 0.92 1.16 -1.29
C ALA A 145 0.18 0.23 -2.25
N GLU A 146 0.28 -1.08 -2.05
CA GLU A 146 -0.45 -2.08 -2.85
C GLU A 146 -1.96 -1.95 -2.66
N PHE A 147 -2.43 -1.79 -1.42
CA PHE A 147 -3.85 -1.66 -1.15
C PHE A 147 -4.47 -0.39 -1.77
N LEU A 148 -3.82 0.76 -1.57
CA LEU A 148 -4.36 2.06 -2.00
C LEU A 148 -4.16 2.36 -3.48
N PHE A 149 -3.08 1.85 -4.07
CA PHE A 149 -2.64 2.24 -5.41
C PHE A 149 -2.44 1.04 -6.34
N ASP A 150 -2.83 -0.18 -5.93
CA ASP A 150 -2.77 -1.43 -6.69
C ASP A 150 -1.37 -1.88 -7.12
N ASP A 151 -0.34 -1.22 -6.64
CA ASP A 151 1.04 -1.51 -7.00
C ASP A 151 1.99 -1.17 -5.86
N GLU A 152 2.73 -2.15 -5.36
CA GLU A 152 3.79 -1.96 -4.37
C GLU A 152 4.85 -0.96 -4.84
N SER A 153 5.05 -0.82 -6.16
CA SER A 153 5.97 0.16 -6.75
C SER A 153 5.56 1.61 -6.53
N MET A 154 4.30 1.87 -6.12
CA MET A 154 3.83 3.20 -5.71
C MET A 154 4.37 3.63 -4.34
N MET A 155 5.29 2.87 -3.77
CA MET A 155 6.09 3.30 -2.63
C MET A 155 7.41 3.92 -3.10
N THR A 156 7.67 5.15 -2.67
CA THR A 156 8.99 5.81 -2.84
C THR A 156 9.76 5.70 -1.54
N ARG A 157 10.85 4.94 -1.53
CA ARG A 157 11.73 4.79 -0.35
C ARG A 157 12.95 5.66 -0.49
N ILE A 158 13.25 6.42 0.56
CA ILE A 158 14.42 7.29 0.68
C ILE A 158 15.13 6.94 1.99
N ASP A 159 16.38 6.47 1.89
CA ASP A 159 17.22 6.14 3.04
C ASP A 159 17.91 7.40 3.56
N MET A 160 17.58 7.79 4.78
CA MET A 160 18.12 9.02 5.38
C MET A 160 19.59 8.91 5.78
N SER A 161 20.17 7.71 5.79
CA SER A 161 21.61 7.53 5.97
C SER A 161 22.43 8.13 4.82
N GLU A 162 21.83 8.34 3.63
CA GLU A 162 22.45 9.05 2.51
C GLU A 162 22.36 10.57 2.62
N TYR A 163 21.61 11.11 3.59
CA TYR A 163 21.30 12.54 3.76
C TYR A 163 21.77 13.10 5.10
N GLN A 164 22.89 12.58 5.61
CA GLN A 164 23.50 13.02 6.87
C GLN A 164 24.22 14.35 6.74
N GLU A 165 24.69 14.68 5.54
CA GLU A 165 25.48 15.87 5.30
C GLU A 165 24.65 16.96 4.58
N LYS A 166 24.94 18.23 4.90
CA LYS A 166 24.20 19.38 4.36
C LYS A 166 24.12 19.40 2.83
N HIS A 167 25.21 19.07 2.16
CA HIS A 167 25.22 19.06 0.69
C HIS A 167 24.37 17.94 0.08
N SER A 168 24.17 16.83 0.77
CA SER A 168 23.31 15.76 0.28
C SER A 168 21.84 16.12 0.33
N VAL A 169 21.43 17.04 1.22
CA VAL A 169 20.02 17.49 1.34
C VAL A 169 19.52 18.14 0.05
N SER A 170 20.39 18.84 -0.68
CA SER A 170 20.03 19.45 -1.97
C SER A 170 19.62 18.41 -3.02
N ARG A 171 20.03 17.14 -2.90
CA ARG A 171 19.58 16.06 -3.80
C ARG A 171 18.11 15.74 -3.65
N LEU A 172 17.49 16.05 -2.49
CA LEU A 172 16.05 15.82 -2.30
C LEU A 172 15.19 16.77 -3.13
N VAL A 173 15.62 18.04 -3.20
CA VAL A 173 14.84 19.14 -3.80
C VAL A 173 15.41 19.55 -5.17
N GLY A 174 16.64 19.18 -5.45
CA GLY A 174 17.43 19.56 -6.64
C GLY A 174 18.58 20.49 -6.29
N ALA A 175 19.64 20.48 -7.12
CA ALA A 175 20.77 21.36 -6.97
C ALA A 175 20.42 22.81 -7.35
N PRO A 176 20.99 23.81 -6.68
CA PRO A 176 20.84 25.23 -7.10
C PRO A 176 21.41 25.50 -8.49
N PRO A 177 20.95 26.57 -9.18
CA PRO A 177 21.51 26.95 -10.47
C PRO A 177 23.03 27.12 -10.42
N GLY A 178 23.73 26.53 -11.39
CA GLY A 178 25.19 26.56 -11.50
C GLY A 178 25.94 25.47 -10.76
N TYR A 179 25.24 24.57 -10.05
CA TYR A 179 25.84 23.39 -9.45
C TYR A 179 25.66 22.16 -10.29
N VAL A 180 26.57 21.16 -10.15
CA VAL A 180 26.47 19.85 -10.81
C VAL A 180 25.21 19.16 -10.36
N GLY A 181 24.43 18.60 -11.32
CA GLY A 181 23.15 17.92 -11.05
C GLY A 181 21.93 18.85 -11.11
N TYR A 182 22.06 20.13 -11.46
CA TYR A 182 20.91 21.04 -11.59
C TYR A 182 19.83 20.52 -12.59
N ASP A 183 20.25 19.90 -13.68
CA ASP A 183 19.33 19.39 -14.72
C ASP A 183 18.59 18.11 -14.29
N GLU A 184 19.13 17.32 -13.38
CA GLU A 184 18.57 16.05 -12.93
C GLU A 184 17.29 16.20 -12.08
N GLY A 185 17.12 17.37 -11.43
CA GLY A 185 16.02 17.60 -10.47
C GLY A 185 16.25 16.93 -9.12
N GLY A 186 15.35 17.14 -8.17
CA GLY A 186 15.46 16.53 -6.83
C GLY A 186 14.86 15.13 -6.80
N GLN A 187 15.51 14.20 -6.10
CA GLN A 187 15.04 12.81 -5.99
C GLN A 187 13.62 12.72 -5.42
N LEU A 188 13.34 13.42 -4.32
CA LEU A 188 12.01 13.44 -3.72
C LEU A 188 11.00 14.14 -4.62
N THR A 189 11.33 15.32 -5.12
CA THR A 189 10.41 16.13 -5.93
C THR A 189 10.09 15.49 -7.27
N GLU A 190 11.06 14.88 -7.95
CA GLU A 190 10.83 14.14 -9.20
C GLU A 190 10.05 12.83 -8.98
N ALA A 191 10.33 12.10 -7.89
CA ALA A 191 9.59 10.88 -7.56
C ALA A 191 8.09 11.17 -7.37
N ILE A 192 7.75 12.19 -6.57
CA ILE A 192 6.35 12.56 -6.30
C ILE A 192 5.69 13.21 -7.52
N ARG A 193 6.43 13.97 -8.33
CA ARG A 193 5.90 14.51 -9.57
C ARG A 193 5.47 13.41 -10.55
N ARG A 194 6.23 12.30 -10.58
CA ARG A 194 5.91 11.12 -11.41
C ARG A 194 4.82 10.24 -10.80
N LYS A 195 4.79 10.15 -9.47
CA LYS A 195 3.85 9.32 -8.69
C LYS A 195 3.16 10.18 -7.62
N PRO A 196 2.19 11.04 -8.01
CA PRO A 196 1.54 11.96 -7.07
C PRO A 196 0.63 11.26 -6.05
N TYR A 197 0.27 10.00 -6.31
CA TYR A 197 -0.44 9.10 -5.43
C TYR A 197 0.53 7.99 -5.02
N SER A 198 1.13 8.12 -3.85
CA SER A 198 2.16 7.18 -3.40
C SER A 198 2.34 7.19 -1.89
N VAL A 199 2.97 6.14 -1.39
CA VAL A 199 3.52 6.11 -0.03
C VAL A 199 4.96 6.56 -0.09
N VAL A 200 5.33 7.56 0.70
CA VAL A 200 6.71 8.05 0.81
C VAL A 200 7.29 7.56 2.13
N LEU A 201 8.28 6.69 2.04
CA LEU A 201 8.96 6.09 3.18
C LEU A 201 10.34 6.74 3.36
N PHE A 202 10.52 7.47 4.46
CA PHE A 202 11.82 7.96 4.91
C PHE A 202 12.38 6.97 5.94
N ASP A 203 13.38 6.21 5.53
CA ASP A 203 13.96 5.16 6.40
C ASP A 203 15.10 5.75 7.25
N GLU A 204 15.17 5.36 8.52
CA GLU A 204 16.17 5.82 9.50
C GLU A 204 16.24 7.35 9.66
N ILE A 205 15.06 7.97 9.91
CA ILE A 205 14.90 9.44 9.98
C ILE A 205 15.82 10.09 11.00
N GLU A 206 16.23 9.40 12.05
CA GLU A 206 17.17 9.89 13.07
C GLU A 206 18.57 10.18 12.52
N LYS A 207 18.94 9.64 11.37
CA LYS A 207 20.21 9.88 10.71
C LYS A 207 20.21 11.10 9.81
N ALA A 208 19.04 11.67 9.52
CA ALA A 208 18.90 12.78 8.61
C ALA A 208 19.57 14.07 9.13
N HIS A 209 20.18 14.84 8.24
CA HIS A 209 20.63 16.18 8.55
C HIS A 209 19.45 17.08 9.00
N PRO A 210 19.64 18.02 9.96
CA PRO A 210 18.58 18.91 10.44
C PRO A 210 17.82 19.67 9.34
N ASP A 211 18.44 19.98 8.22
CA ASP A 211 17.79 20.67 7.10
C ASP A 211 16.74 19.79 6.36
N VAL A 212 16.82 18.45 6.46
CA VAL A 212 15.79 17.55 5.95
C VAL A 212 14.47 17.80 6.67
N PHE A 213 14.51 17.97 8.00
CA PHE A 213 13.30 18.27 8.78
C PHE A 213 12.66 19.59 8.37
N ASN A 214 13.45 20.60 7.98
CA ASN A 214 12.91 21.87 7.49
C ASN A 214 12.16 21.69 6.15
N ILE A 215 12.66 20.83 5.27
CA ILE A 215 11.97 20.46 4.01
C ILE A 215 10.67 19.72 4.32
N LEU A 216 10.73 18.74 5.22
CA LEU A 216 9.56 17.93 5.58
C LEU A 216 8.50 18.76 6.31
N LEU A 217 8.86 19.77 7.12
CA LEU A 217 7.89 20.68 7.73
C LEU A 217 7.01 21.36 6.67
N GLN A 218 7.59 21.80 5.56
CA GLN A 218 6.83 22.40 4.47
C GLN A 218 5.85 21.39 3.84
N VAL A 219 6.26 20.14 3.68
CA VAL A 219 5.42 19.07 3.18
C VAL A 219 4.26 18.78 4.14
N LEU A 220 4.54 18.69 5.43
CA LEU A 220 3.56 18.35 6.47
C LEU A 220 2.53 19.47 6.72
N ASP A 221 2.94 20.74 6.62
CA ASP A 221 2.05 21.88 6.87
C ASP A 221 1.24 22.27 5.63
N ASP A 222 1.89 22.36 4.46
CA ASP A 222 1.30 22.89 3.22
C ASP A 222 0.91 21.79 2.20
N GLY A 223 1.34 20.54 2.41
CA GLY A 223 1.17 19.43 1.44
C GLY A 223 1.82 19.72 0.10
N ARG A 224 2.86 20.54 0.07
CA ARG A 224 3.57 20.90 -1.16
C ARG A 224 5.04 21.18 -0.87
N LEU A 225 5.85 21.00 -1.89
CA LEU A 225 7.28 21.33 -1.84
C LEU A 225 7.69 22.00 -3.15
N THR A 226 8.41 23.11 -3.07
CA THR A 226 8.93 23.80 -4.25
C THR A 226 10.34 23.31 -4.54
N ASP A 227 10.58 22.82 -5.76
CA ASP A 227 11.92 22.42 -6.17
C ASP A 227 12.81 23.64 -6.51
N ASN A 228 14.10 23.39 -6.71
CA ASN A 228 15.06 24.44 -7.04
C ASN A 228 14.88 25.06 -8.45
N LYS A 229 13.98 24.48 -9.26
CA LYS A 229 13.56 25.05 -10.56
C LYS A 229 12.28 25.90 -10.42
N GLY A 230 11.78 26.11 -9.21
CA GLY A 230 10.57 26.87 -8.91
C GLY A 230 9.26 26.10 -9.18
N ARG A 231 9.32 24.79 -9.45
CA ARG A 231 8.12 23.97 -9.67
C ARG A 231 7.55 23.51 -8.34
N VAL A 232 6.24 23.66 -8.17
CA VAL A 232 5.54 23.19 -6.98
C VAL A 232 5.12 21.75 -7.17
N VAL A 233 5.55 20.87 -6.25
CA VAL A 233 5.19 19.46 -6.20
C VAL A 233 4.14 19.25 -5.11
N ASN A 234 3.06 18.53 -5.43
CA ASN A 234 1.92 18.32 -4.58
C ASN A 234 2.03 16.98 -3.83
N PHE A 235 1.98 17.02 -2.50
CA PHE A 235 2.05 15.86 -1.59
C PHE A 235 0.71 15.53 -0.93
N LYS A 236 -0.38 16.21 -1.26
CA LYS A 236 -1.68 16.04 -0.60
C LYS A 236 -2.28 14.64 -0.76
N ASN A 237 -1.91 13.95 -1.83
CA ASN A 237 -2.37 12.58 -2.10
C ASN A 237 -1.32 11.53 -1.72
N THR A 238 -0.35 11.90 -0.89
CA THR A 238 0.68 10.97 -0.41
C THR A 238 0.46 10.63 1.05
N ILE A 239 0.97 9.46 1.46
CA ILE A 239 1.12 9.08 2.86
C ILE A 239 2.60 9.14 3.19
N ILE A 240 2.95 9.88 4.24
CA ILE A 240 4.33 10.05 4.70
C ILE A 240 4.57 9.11 5.86
N ILE A 241 5.51 8.20 5.69
CA ILE A 241 5.94 7.26 6.73
C ILE A 241 7.43 7.50 6.99
N MET A 242 7.78 7.69 8.23
CA MET A 242 9.17 7.79 8.69
C MET A 242 9.46 6.62 9.60
N THR A 243 10.54 5.87 9.37
CA THR A 243 10.95 4.80 10.27
C THR A 243 12.12 5.25 11.12
N SER A 244 12.19 4.76 12.34
CA SER A 244 13.32 4.94 13.23
C SER A 244 13.60 3.69 14.03
N ASN A 245 14.88 3.41 14.24
CA ASN A 245 15.35 2.34 15.11
C ASN A 245 15.73 2.87 16.52
N MET A 246 15.36 4.12 16.80
CA MET A 246 15.64 4.74 18.10
C MET A 246 14.95 3.98 19.22
N GLY A 247 15.68 3.76 20.31
CA GLY A 247 15.18 3.02 21.46
C GLY A 247 15.08 1.50 21.26
N SER A 248 15.57 0.94 20.14
CA SER A 248 15.47 -0.50 19.84
C SER A 248 16.04 -1.39 20.93
N SER A 249 17.25 -1.08 21.42
CA SER A 249 17.88 -1.83 22.53
C SER A 249 17.10 -1.71 23.84
N TYR A 250 16.49 -0.56 24.10
CA TYR A 250 15.65 -0.37 25.27
C TYR A 250 14.34 -1.18 25.15
N ILE A 251 13.65 -1.09 24.01
CA ILE A 251 12.45 -1.89 23.72
C ILE A 251 12.74 -3.37 23.94
N GLN A 252 13.83 -3.88 23.35
CA GLN A 252 14.22 -5.28 23.45
C GLN A 252 14.48 -5.70 24.91
N SER A 253 15.26 -4.91 25.65
CA SER A 253 15.58 -5.22 27.05
C SER A 253 14.35 -5.19 27.97
N GLN A 254 13.34 -4.41 27.67
CA GLN A 254 12.08 -4.39 28.43
C GLN A 254 11.18 -5.57 28.04
N MET A 255 11.14 -5.93 26.75
CA MET A 255 10.35 -7.07 26.29
C MET A 255 10.89 -8.42 26.80
N GLU A 256 12.20 -8.57 27.01
CA GLU A 256 12.80 -9.74 27.65
C GLU A 256 12.36 -9.92 29.11
N LYS A 257 11.97 -8.84 29.78
CA LYS A 257 11.46 -8.86 31.16
C LYS A 257 9.96 -9.19 31.27
N LEU A 258 9.28 -9.33 30.12
CA LEU A 258 7.85 -9.65 30.10
C LEU A 258 7.59 -11.02 30.75
N SER A 259 7.04 -11.02 31.93
CA SER A 259 6.47 -12.19 32.60
C SER A 259 5.03 -11.91 33.05
N GLY A 260 4.12 -12.55 32.38
CA GLY A 260 2.72 -12.85 32.75
C GLY A 260 1.77 -11.69 33.08
N SER A 261 1.88 -11.01 34.18
CA SER A 261 0.79 -10.17 34.69
C SER A 261 0.89 -8.66 34.45
N ASN A 262 2.03 -8.14 33.99
CA ASN A 262 2.27 -6.69 33.83
C ASN A 262 2.61 -6.27 32.38
N LYS A 263 2.09 -6.99 31.38
CA LYS A 263 2.47 -6.77 29.97
C LYS A 263 2.08 -5.36 29.48
N GLU A 264 0.85 -4.94 29.73
CA GLU A 264 0.32 -3.66 29.24
C GLU A 264 1.00 -2.46 29.92
N GLU A 265 1.20 -2.50 31.23
CA GLU A 265 1.91 -1.45 31.98
C GLU A 265 3.34 -1.26 31.48
N LEU A 266 4.06 -2.36 31.26
CA LEU A 266 5.44 -2.32 30.78
C LEU A 266 5.54 -1.79 29.34
N ILE A 267 4.59 -2.14 28.47
CA ILE A 267 4.50 -1.58 27.12
C ILE A 267 4.28 -0.07 27.16
N GLU A 268 3.35 0.40 27.99
CA GLU A 268 3.07 1.83 28.14
C GLU A 268 4.25 2.62 28.73
N GLU A 269 4.96 2.07 29.72
CA GLU A 269 6.19 2.68 30.23
C GLU A 269 7.29 2.72 29.18
N THR A 270 7.47 1.63 28.44
CA THR A 270 8.44 1.55 27.33
C THR A 270 8.12 2.59 26.27
N LYS A 271 6.85 2.72 25.89
CA LYS A 271 6.38 3.70 24.92
C LYS A 271 6.67 5.14 25.37
N LYS A 272 6.42 5.47 26.64
CA LYS A 272 6.73 6.78 27.21
C LYS A 272 8.22 7.10 27.16
N GLU A 273 9.08 6.14 27.51
CA GLU A 273 10.52 6.38 27.52
C GLU A 273 11.09 6.50 26.12
N VAL A 274 10.66 5.65 25.18
CA VAL A 274 11.05 5.76 23.77
C VAL A 274 10.58 7.09 23.17
N MET A 275 9.38 7.56 23.52
CA MET A 275 8.89 8.88 23.13
C MET A 275 9.75 10.01 23.73
N ASN A 276 10.23 9.88 24.96
CA ASN A 276 11.15 10.83 25.58
C ASN A 276 12.50 10.87 24.85
N MET A 277 13.01 9.73 24.41
CA MET A 277 14.23 9.64 23.59
C MET A 277 14.03 10.34 22.25
N LEU A 278 12.89 10.11 21.60
CA LEU A 278 12.54 10.74 20.33
C LEU A 278 12.50 12.29 20.45
N LYS A 279 11.85 12.81 21.51
CA LYS A 279 11.76 14.26 21.80
C LYS A 279 13.11 14.94 22.07
N LYS A 280 14.13 14.18 22.48
CA LYS A 280 15.49 14.70 22.66
C LYS A 280 16.24 14.82 21.33
N THR A 281 15.88 14.02 20.34
CA THR A 281 16.59 13.94 19.05
C THR A 281 15.88 14.72 17.95
N ILE A 282 14.57 14.65 17.90
CA ILE A 282 13.75 15.34 16.90
C ILE A 282 13.08 16.57 17.53
N ARG A 283 13.11 17.69 16.81
CA ARG A 283 12.55 18.96 17.29
C ARG A 283 11.06 18.82 17.63
N PRO A 284 10.59 19.39 18.73
CA PRO A 284 9.18 19.32 19.13
C PRO A 284 8.21 19.89 18.07
N GLU A 285 8.63 20.94 17.36
CA GLU A 285 7.84 21.54 16.27
C GLU A 285 7.55 20.56 15.15
N PHE A 286 8.50 19.65 14.85
CA PHE A 286 8.32 18.63 13.84
C PHE A 286 7.38 17.52 14.32
N LEU A 287 7.58 17.03 15.56
CA LEU A 287 6.73 16.01 16.16
C LEU A 287 5.26 16.43 16.27
N ASN A 288 5.01 17.74 16.50
CA ASN A 288 3.65 18.28 16.57
C ASN A 288 2.93 18.35 15.20
N ARG A 289 3.64 18.10 14.10
CA ARG A 289 3.07 18.05 12.74
C ARG A 289 2.75 16.63 12.29
N ILE A 290 3.29 15.65 12.98
CA ILE A 290 3.05 14.22 12.72
C ILE A 290 1.68 13.85 13.29
N ASP A 291 0.89 13.13 12.51
CA ASP A 291 -0.43 12.70 12.94
C ASP A 291 -0.33 11.66 14.04
N GLU A 292 0.54 10.67 13.89
CA GLU A 292 0.76 9.66 14.91
C GLU A 292 2.19 9.13 14.96
N THR A 293 2.64 8.79 16.18
CA THR A 293 3.90 8.12 16.45
C THR A 293 3.61 6.75 17.07
N ILE A 294 3.97 5.70 16.36
CA ILE A 294 3.57 4.33 16.66
C ILE A 294 4.80 3.49 17.01
N MET A 295 4.71 2.73 18.08
CA MET A 295 5.76 1.80 18.50
C MET A 295 5.43 0.39 18.02
N PHE A 296 6.26 -0.14 17.13
CA PHE A 296 6.23 -1.53 16.71
C PHE A 296 6.85 -2.43 17.76
N LEU A 297 6.11 -3.42 18.19
CA LEU A 297 6.55 -4.39 19.19
C LEU A 297 7.44 -5.47 18.55
N PRO A 298 8.40 -6.04 19.30
CA PRO A 298 9.12 -7.23 18.87
C PRO A 298 8.14 -8.38 18.61
N LEU A 299 8.44 -9.18 17.57
CA LEU A 299 7.61 -10.29 17.16
C LEU A 299 7.72 -11.47 18.12
N THR A 300 6.60 -12.10 18.40
CA THR A 300 6.52 -13.35 19.18
C THR A 300 6.86 -14.56 18.30
N GLU A 301 7.17 -15.70 18.90
CA GLU A 301 7.41 -16.95 18.16
C GLU A 301 6.19 -17.37 17.30
N THR A 302 4.99 -17.14 17.81
CA THR A 302 3.75 -17.41 17.09
C THR A 302 3.60 -16.53 15.85
N GLU A 303 3.91 -15.25 15.95
CA GLU A 303 3.90 -14.31 14.82
C GLU A 303 4.99 -14.64 13.81
N ILE A 304 6.19 -15.02 14.25
CA ILE A 304 7.26 -15.50 13.35
C ILE A 304 6.80 -16.72 12.56
N ARG A 305 6.13 -17.69 13.21
CA ARG A 305 5.59 -18.86 12.51
C ARG A 305 4.55 -18.47 11.46
N GLN A 306 3.69 -17.50 11.75
CA GLN A 306 2.72 -16.96 10.77
C GLN A 306 3.42 -16.27 9.60
N ILE A 307 4.49 -15.52 9.86
CA ILE A 307 5.31 -14.88 8.82
C ILE A 307 5.97 -15.93 7.92
N VAL A 308 6.51 -17.02 8.51
CA VAL A 308 7.06 -18.13 7.73
C VAL A 308 5.99 -18.76 6.84
N LEU A 309 4.80 -19.03 7.37
CA LEU A 309 3.67 -19.55 6.60
C LEU A 309 3.29 -18.63 5.43
N LEU A 310 3.25 -17.33 5.66
CA LEU A 310 2.95 -16.34 4.63
C LEU A 310 4.00 -16.34 3.51
N GLN A 311 5.29 -16.37 3.88
CA GLN A 311 6.39 -16.42 2.92
C GLN A 311 6.38 -17.73 2.13
N ILE A 312 6.08 -18.87 2.78
CA ILE A 312 5.96 -20.17 2.12
C ILE A 312 4.80 -20.19 1.13
N LYS A 313 3.63 -19.61 1.46
CA LYS A 313 2.53 -19.47 0.50
C LYS A 313 2.95 -18.73 -0.77
N GLY A 314 3.75 -17.66 -0.62
CA GLY A 314 4.33 -16.95 -1.77
C GLY A 314 5.26 -17.84 -2.61
N VAL A 315 6.09 -18.65 -1.97
CA VAL A 315 6.97 -19.63 -2.63
C VAL A 315 6.15 -20.72 -3.31
N GLN A 316 5.13 -21.26 -2.67
CA GLN A 316 4.23 -22.27 -3.24
C GLN A 316 3.55 -21.75 -4.51
N LYS A 317 3.05 -20.51 -4.50
CA LYS A 317 2.45 -19.87 -5.67
C LYS A 317 3.45 -19.76 -6.83
N MET A 318 4.66 -19.26 -6.55
CA MET A 318 5.73 -19.15 -7.55
C MET A 318 6.13 -20.52 -8.14
N LEU A 319 6.21 -21.56 -7.31
CA LEU A 319 6.53 -22.92 -7.76
C LEU A 319 5.40 -23.56 -8.57
N ALA A 320 4.15 -23.33 -8.18
CA ALA A 320 2.97 -23.81 -8.90
C ALA A 320 2.90 -23.22 -10.33
N GLU A 321 3.25 -21.95 -10.51
CA GLU A 321 3.38 -21.32 -11.85
C GLU A 321 4.43 -22.02 -12.73
N ASN A 322 5.42 -22.68 -12.11
CA ASN A 322 6.45 -23.49 -12.78
C ASN A 322 6.12 -24.99 -12.81
N GLY A 323 4.90 -25.38 -12.46
CA GLY A 323 4.42 -26.77 -12.48
C GLY A 323 5.04 -27.64 -11.35
N VAL A 324 5.45 -27.03 -10.23
CA VAL A 324 5.95 -27.73 -9.05
C VAL A 324 5.00 -27.50 -7.89
N GLU A 325 4.40 -28.55 -7.38
CA GLU A 325 3.55 -28.51 -6.19
C GLU A 325 4.38 -28.81 -4.94
N LEU A 326 4.26 -27.98 -3.92
CA LEU A 326 5.03 -28.06 -2.68
C LEU A 326 4.10 -28.13 -1.47
N GLU A 327 4.30 -29.11 -0.60
CA GLU A 327 3.62 -29.24 0.68
C GLU A 327 4.64 -29.15 1.83
N MET A 328 4.27 -28.48 2.92
CA MET A 328 5.14 -28.32 4.09
C MET A 328 4.55 -29.02 5.30
N THR A 329 5.36 -29.82 6.01
CA THR A 329 4.97 -30.37 7.30
C THR A 329 5.14 -29.33 8.43
N ASP A 330 4.44 -29.53 9.54
CA ASP A 330 4.59 -28.70 10.75
C ASP A 330 6.02 -28.70 11.30
N ALA A 331 6.74 -29.82 11.18
CA ALA A 331 8.14 -29.94 11.57
C ALA A 331 9.04 -29.05 10.72
N ALA A 332 8.83 -29.01 9.39
CA ALA A 332 9.58 -28.15 8.49
C ALA A 332 9.28 -26.65 8.75
N LEU A 333 8.03 -26.29 9.02
CA LEU A 333 7.66 -24.93 9.40
C LEU A 333 8.30 -24.50 10.72
N SER A 334 8.30 -25.36 11.72
CA SER A 334 8.93 -25.10 13.02
C SER A 334 10.44 -24.91 12.89
N PHE A 335 11.12 -25.76 12.09
CA PHE A 335 12.53 -25.61 11.80
C PHE A 335 12.84 -24.25 11.13
N LEU A 336 12.09 -23.86 10.08
CA LEU A 336 12.29 -22.59 9.40
C LEU A 336 11.99 -21.40 10.31
N SER A 337 11.02 -21.51 11.21
CA SER A 337 10.71 -20.47 12.19
C SER A 337 11.84 -20.29 13.19
N GLN A 338 12.42 -21.37 13.68
CA GLN A 338 13.53 -21.36 14.64
C GLN A 338 14.81 -20.78 14.02
N VAL A 339 15.18 -21.21 12.81
CA VAL A 339 16.38 -20.72 12.10
C VAL A 339 16.18 -19.31 11.52
N GLY A 340 14.93 -18.96 11.20
CA GLY A 340 14.55 -17.67 10.65
C GLY A 340 14.32 -16.57 11.68
N TYR A 341 14.29 -16.88 12.96
CA TYR A 341 14.13 -15.91 14.03
C TYR A 341 15.48 -15.47 14.60
N ASP A 342 15.61 -14.16 14.78
CA ASP A 342 16.74 -13.56 15.48
C ASP A 342 16.21 -12.43 16.35
N PRO A 343 16.50 -12.41 17.67
CA PRO A 343 16.01 -11.37 18.58
C PRO A 343 16.40 -9.94 18.17
N GLU A 344 17.57 -9.74 17.54
CA GLU A 344 18.04 -8.42 17.11
C GLU A 344 17.48 -8.02 15.74
N PHE A 345 17.30 -8.99 14.83
CA PHE A 345 16.92 -8.76 13.44
C PHE A 345 15.46 -9.16 13.14
N GLY A 346 14.72 -9.64 14.13
CA GLY A 346 13.30 -10.02 14.00
C GLY A 346 13.07 -11.08 12.91
N ALA A 347 12.13 -10.85 12.03
CA ALA A 347 11.80 -11.73 10.90
C ALA A 347 12.68 -11.53 9.66
N ARG A 348 13.65 -10.60 9.68
CA ARG A 348 14.51 -10.33 8.50
C ARG A 348 15.29 -11.56 8.02
N PRO A 349 15.78 -12.48 8.89
CA PRO A 349 16.46 -13.69 8.48
C PRO A 349 15.53 -14.75 7.85
N VAL A 350 14.21 -14.71 8.07
CA VAL A 350 13.25 -15.71 7.54
C VAL A 350 13.41 -15.92 6.03
N LYS A 351 13.45 -14.84 5.28
CA LYS A 351 13.59 -14.90 3.82
C LYS A 351 14.91 -15.59 3.40
N ARG A 352 15.99 -15.31 4.12
CA ARG A 352 17.29 -15.95 3.89
C ARG A 352 17.26 -17.42 4.28
N ALA A 353 16.58 -17.76 5.38
CA ALA A 353 16.41 -19.15 5.80
C ALA A 353 15.63 -19.95 4.75
N ILE A 354 14.51 -19.44 4.26
CA ILE A 354 13.74 -20.06 3.17
C ILE A 354 14.61 -20.22 1.92
N GLN A 355 15.34 -19.20 1.51
CA GLN A 355 16.22 -19.30 0.35
C GLN A 355 17.31 -20.36 0.53
N ARG A 356 17.97 -20.38 1.71
CA ARG A 356 19.10 -21.27 1.97
C ARG A 356 18.68 -22.71 2.15
N TYR A 357 17.69 -22.98 3.00
CA TYR A 357 17.33 -24.34 3.41
C TYR A 357 16.25 -24.97 2.54
N LEU A 358 15.36 -24.15 1.95
CA LEU A 358 14.28 -24.66 1.10
C LEU A 358 14.63 -24.54 -0.39
N LEU A 359 14.78 -23.32 -0.91
CA LEU A 359 14.89 -23.11 -2.36
C LEU A 359 16.20 -23.65 -2.95
N ASN A 360 17.35 -23.43 -2.27
CA ASN A 360 18.63 -23.90 -2.78
C ASN A 360 18.72 -25.44 -2.79
N ASP A 361 18.20 -26.11 -1.75
CA ASP A 361 18.26 -27.57 -1.69
C ASP A 361 17.20 -28.21 -2.59
N LEU A 362 16.00 -27.63 -2.68
CA LEU A 362 14.99 -28.04 -3.63
C LEU A 362 15.50 -27.94 -5.07
N SER A 363 16.17 -26.83 -5.41
CA SER A 363 16.70 -26.63 -6.77
C SER A 363 17.75 -27.70 -7.16
N LYS A 364 18.63 -28.07 -6.24
CA LYS A 364 19.61 -29.16 -6.48
C LYS A 364 18.91 -30.48 -6.72
N LYS A 365 17.91 -30.83 -5.88
CA LYS A 365 17.17 -32.09 -5.98
C LYS A 365 16.31 -32.19 -7.23
N LEU A 366 15.75 -31.06 -7.70
CA LEU A 366 15.04 -30.99 -8.96
C LEU A 366 15.98 -31.16 -10.17
N LEU A 367 17.19 -30.60 -10.11
CA LEU A 367 18.20 -30.73 -11.17
C LEU A 367 18.84 -32.11 -11.20
N SER A 368 19.06 -32.74 -10.04
CA SER A 368 19.58 -34.11 -9.93
C SER A 368 18.54 -35.21 -10.20
N GLN A 369 17.25 -34.80 -10.43
CA GLN A 369 16.12 -35.72 -10.61
C GLN A 369 15.88 -36.66 -9.39
N GLU A 370 16.31 -36.24 -8.22
CA GLU A 370 16.02 -36.94 -6.96
C GLU A 370 14.56 -36.79 -6.51
N VAL A 371 13.88 -35.74 -6.97
CA VAL A 371 12.44 -35.50 -6.77
C VAL A 371 11.75 -35.31 -8.11
N ASP A 372 10.55 -35.86 -8.24
CA ASP A 372 9.74 -35.82 -9.44
C ASP A 372 8.86 -34.56 -9.45
N ARG A 373 9.05 -33.72 -10.47
CA ARG A 373 8.24 -32.47 -10.64
C ARG A 373 6.75 -32.71 -10.84
N SER A 374 6.38 -33.89 -11.35
CA SER A 374 4.98 -34.21 -11.68
C SER A 374 4.14 -34.60 -10.45
N LYS A 375 4.77 -34.72 -9.30
CA LYS A 375 4.13 -35.09 -8.03
C LYS A 375 4.34 -34.01 -6.99
N ALA A 376 3.43 -33.91 -6.04
CA ALA A 376 3.59 -33.01 -4.90
C ALA A 376 4.86 -33.38 -4.11
N ILE A 377 5.69 -32.40 -3.85
CA ILE A 377 6.93 -32.53 -3.07
C ILE A 377 6.62 -32.19 -1.62
N ILE A 378 6.72 -33.20 -0.76
CA ILE A 378 6.53 -33.02 0.68
C ILE A 378 7.87 -32.64 1.32
N VAL A 379 7.89 -31.50 2.00
CA VAL A 379 9.04 -31.00 2.74
C VAL A 379 8.83 -31.26 4.22
N ASP A 380 9.75 -32.04 4.78
CA ASP A 380 9.78 -32.41 6.20
C ASP A 380 11.08 -31.93 6.85
N SER A 381 11.21 -32.06 8.16
CA SER A 381 12.46 -31.76 8.88
C SER A 381 12.93 -32.95 9.69
N ASN A 382 14.27 -33.20 9.67
CA ASN A 382 14.92 -34.17 10.53
C ASN A 382 15.56 -33.55 11.78
N GLY A 383 15.33 -32.23 12.02
CA GLY A 383 15.92 -31.47 13.10
C GLY A 383 17.19 -30.70 12.71
N ASP A 384 18.02 -31.23 11.81
CA ASP A 384 19.25 -30.58 11.33
C ASP A 384 19.04 -29.84 9.99
N GLY A 385 17.94 -30.12 9.28
CA GLY A 385 17.67 -29.55 7.98
C GLY A 385 16.33 -30.00 7.42
N LEU A 386 16.07 -29.61 6.15
CA LEU A 386 14.86 -30.00 5.43
C LEU A 386 15.11 -31.26 4.59
N VAL A 387 14.11 -32.16 4.58
CA VAL A 387 14.09 -33.38 3.80
C VAL A 387 12.95 -33.32 2.81
N PHE A 388 13.23 -33.65 1.54
CA PHE A 388 12.27 -33.61 0.44
C PHE A 388 11.90 -35.02 0.02
N ARG A 389 10.59 -35.27 -0.12
CA ARG A 389 10.04 -36.58 -0.49
C ARG A 389 8.91 -36.38 -1.50
N ASN A 390 8.73 -37.32 -2.43
CA ASN A 390 7.56 -37.47 -3.29
C ASN A 390 7.35 -38.89 -3.75
#